data_11613b9a4892ed73faf393512fa98c31
#
_entry.id   11613b9a4892ed73faf393512fa98c31
#
_cell.length_a   1.000
_cell.length_b   1.000
_cell.length_c   1.000
_cell.angle_alpha   90.00
_cell.angle_beta   90.00
_cell.angle_gamma   90.00
#
_symmetry.space_group_name_H-M   'P 1'
#
loop_
_entity.id
_entity.type
_entity.pdbx_description
1 polymer ?
#
loop_
_entity_poly.entity_id
_entity_poly.type
_entity_poly.pdbx_seq_one_letter_code
_entity_poly.pdbx_strand_id
1 'polypeptide(L)'
;MKEEIHRLLRSADGYISGQELCNRFGVSRTAVWKAINQLKEAGYEIEAQQNKGYKLMAAPDLMTEAEIKSLMHTDWVAKEVLYFDTIDSTNIKAQELAEKGYPSGTLVVADKQESGKGRRGRSWVSPSGTGIFMTLMIKPDINPNNASMLTLVAALAVAKAITSVTGEEALIKWPNDIVVNGKKVCGILTEMNAQFDYINHIVVGIGINVHNESFPEEISQMASSLLIEAGGKRFHRAQIIAETMSYFEQY
;
A
#
# COMPACT_ATOMS: atom_id res chain seq x y z
N MET A 1 21.22 -0.84 -3.13
CA MET A 1 22.01 0.17 -2.37
C MET A 1 21.17 1.39 -1.98
N LYS A 2 20.59 2.19 -2.93
CA LYS A 2 19.75 3.36 -2.56
C LYS A 2 18.58 2.97 -1.65
N GLU A 3 17.85 1.93 -1.99
CA GLU A 3 16.71 1.41 -1.22
C GLU A 3 17.12 0.89 0.15
N GLU A 4 18.27 0.25 0.25
CA GLU A 4 18.78 -0.28 1.52
C GLU A 4 19.27 0.84 2.44
N ILE A 5 19.91 1.88 1.89
CA ILE A 5 20.24 3.11 2.64
C ILE A 5 18.96 3.77 3.13
N HIS A 6 17.94 3.89 2.29
CA HIS A 6 16.64 4.44 2.66
C HIS A 6 16.00 3.64 3.82
N ARG A 7 15.97 2.31 3.71
CA ARG A 7 15.45 1.43 4.78
C ARG A 7 16.18 1.65 6.10
N LEU A 8 17.52 1.75 6.06
CA LEU A 8 18.31 2.00 7.27
C LEU A 8 18.03 3.37 7.89
N LEU A 9 17.97 4.42 7.06
CA LEU A 9 17.67 5.77 7.56
C LEU A 9 16.27 5.85 8.20
N ARG A 10 15.32 5.07 7.68
CA ARG A 10 13.96 5.00 8.21
C ARG A 10 13.88 4.24 9.54
N SER A 11 14.64 3.15 9.68
CA SER A 11 14.64 2.32 10.90
C SER A 11 15.50 2.89 12.03
N ALA A 12 16.28 3.93 11.78
CA ALA A 12 17.17 4.51 12.77
C ALA A 12 16.48 5.60 13.60
N ASP A 13 16.62 5.53 14.91
CA ASP A 13 16.13 6.57 15.83
C ASP A 13 16.98 7.87 15.79
N GLY A 14 18.05 7.91 15.00
CA GLY A 14 19.00 9.01 14.96
C GLY A 14 19.81 9.12 13.68
N TYR A 15 21.00 9.68 13.81
CA TYR A 15 21.94 9.82 12.70
C TYR A 15 22.69 8.52 12.45
N ILE A 16 22.82 8.14 11.18
CA ILE A 16 23.72 7.07 10.73
C ILE A 16 24.93 7.71 10.09
N SER A 17 26.13 7.34 10.56
CA SER A 17 27.35 7.94 10.03
C SER A 17 27.62 7.50 8.59
N GLY A 18 28.18 8.41 7.77
CA GLY A 18 28.57 8.05 6.41
C GLY A 18 29.59 6.93 6.34
N GLN A 19 30.45 6.78 7.36
CA GLN A 19 31.41 5.68 7.46
C GLN A 19 30.72 4.34 7.73
N GLU A 20 29.70 4.33 8.58
CA GLU A 20 28.91 3.14 8.86
C GLU A 20 28.20 2.63 7.59
N LEU A 21 27.58 3.55 6.81
CA LEU A 21 26.99 3.20 5.52
C LEU A 21 28.03 2.66 4.54
N CYS A 22 29.22 3.26 4.46
CA CYS A 22 30.33 2.75 3.63
C CYS A 22 30.72 1.32 4.04
N ASN A 23 30.91 1.07 5.32
CA ASN A 23 31.33 -0.23 5.84
C ASN A 23 30.25 -1.30 5.62
N ARG A 24 28.97 -0.95 5.86
CA ARG A 24 27.85 -1.89 5.75
C ARG A 24 27.59 -2.34 4.32
N PHE A 25 27.78 -1.43 3.35
CA PHE A 25 27.51 -1.72 1.93
C PHE A 25 28.77 -1.98 1.10
N GLY A 26 29.97 -1.88 1.68
CA GLY A 26 31.22 -2.07 0.95
C GLY A 26 31.45 -1.02 -0.14
N VAL A 27 31.00 0.22 0.05
CA VAL A 27 31.02 1.27 -0.97
C VAL A 27 31.78 2.51 -0.51
N SER A 28 32.17 3.37 -1.48
CA SER A 28 32.85 4.62 -1.19
C SER A 28 31.91 5.68 -0.60
N ARG A 29 32.49 6.68 0.09
CA ARG A 29 31.75 7.85 0.59
C ARG A 29 31.02 8.60 -0.52
N THR A 30 31.62 8.68 -1.71
CA THR A 30 31.00 9.31 -2.89
C THR A 30 29.75 8.55 -3.33
N ALA A 31 29.76 7.22 -3.28
CA ALA A 31 28.59 6.41 -3.62
C ALA A 31 27.46 6.59 -2.61
N VAL A 32 27.77 6.66 -1.31
CA VAL A 32 26.80 6.98 -0.26
C VAL A 32 26.21 8.37 -0.49
N TRP A 33 27.06 9.38 -0.70
CA TRP A 33 26.63 10.75 -0.95
C TRP A 33 25.70 10.86 -2.18
N LYS A 34 26.03 10.16 -3.27
CA LYS A 34 25.20 10.11 -4.48
C LYS A 34 23.82 9.48 -4.20
N ALA A 35 23.77 8.40 -3.44
CA ALA A 35 22.51 7.76 -3.06
C ALA A 35 21.65 8.67 -2.17
N ILE A 36 22.25 9.38 -1.20
CA ILE A 36 21.57 10.36 -0.36
C ILE A 36 20.99 11.51 -1.20
N ASN A 37 21.78 12.05 -2.16
CA ASN A 37 21.28 13.11 -3.04
C ASN A 37 20.13 12.64 -3.93
N GLN A 38 20.19 11.43 -4.47
CA GLN A 38 19.08 10.83 -5.21
C GLN A 38 17.80 10.67 -4.37
N LEU A 39 17.92 10.40 -3.07
CA LEU A 39 16.78 10.39 -2.16
C LEU A 39 16.24 11.81 -1.94
N LYS A 40 17.12 12.81 -1.73
CA LYS A 40 16.71 14.21 -1.61
C LYS A 40 16.01 14.73 -2.88
N GLU A 41 16.53 14.40 -4.06
CA GLU A 41 15.90 14.72 -5.36
C GLU A 41 14.53 14.06 -5.53
N ALA A 42 14.33 12.89 -4.91
CA ALA A 42 13.04 12.20 -4.85
C ALA A 42 12.08 12.77 -3.77
N GLY A 43 12.45 13.87 -3.10
CA GLY A 43 11.60 14.58 -2.13
C GLY A 43 11.78 14.16 -0.67
N TYR A 44 12.73 13.26 -0.34
CA TYR A 44 13.00 12.92 1.06
C TYR A 44 13.78 14.05 1.75
N GLU A 45 13.31 14.48 2.90
CA GLU A 45 14.03 15.43 3.73
C GLU A 45 15.08 14.71 4.57
N ILE A 46 16.33 14.76 4.14
CA ILE A 46 17.46 14.14 4.83
C ILE A 46 18.39 15.22 5.35
N GLU A 47 18.51 15.30 6.67
CA GLU A 47 19.48 16.16 7.32
C GLU A 47 20.87 15.50 7.27
N ALA A 48 21.89 16.30 6.93
CA ALA A 48 23.28 15.91 6.98
C ALA A 48 24.01 16.78 8.01
N GLN A 49 24.46 16.19 9.11
CA GLN A 49 25.19 16.91 10.15
C GLN A 49 26.66 16.45 10.18
N GLN A 50 27.57 17.43 10.18
CA GLN A 50 29.00 17.14 10.25
C GLN A 50 29.33 16.32 11.50
N ASN A 51 30.14 15.29 11.35
CA ASN A 51 30.57 14.32 12.37
C ASN A 51 29.45 13.43 12.97
N LYS A 52 28.19 13.59 12.58
CA LYS A 52 27.08 12.71 12.99
C LYS A 52 26.61 11.80 11.84
N GLY A 53 26.49 12.35 10.62
CA GLY A 53 26.03 11.62 9.46
C GLY A 53 24.69 12.10 8.93
N TYR A 54 23.81 11.17 8.56
CA TYR A 54 22.54 11.41 7.89
C TYR A 54 21.36 10.95 8.75
N LYS A 55 20.28 11.73 8.77
CA LYS A 55 19.02 11.41 9.43
C LYS A 55 17.86 11.73 8.51
N LEU A 56 16.91 10.81 8.37
CA LEU A 56 15.65 11.05 7.67
C LEU A 56 14.74 11.90 8.58
N MET A 57 14.34 13.07 8.10
CA MET A 57 13.47 14.01 8.81
C MET A 57 12.01 13.88 8.37
N ALA A 58 11.79 13.78 7.05
CA ALA A 58 10.47 13.56 6.46
C ALA A 58 10.58 12.75 5.16
N ALA A 59 9.56 11.98 4.88
CA ALA A 59 9.40 11.25 3.63
C ALA A 59 8.20 11.84 2.85
N PRO A 60 8.30 11.98 1.52
CA PRO A 60 7.17 12.36 0.69
C PRO A 60 6.10 11.24 0.71
N ASP A 61 4.84 11.60 0.43
CA ASP A 61 3.77 10.62 0.31
C ASP A 61 3.84 9.90 -1.05
N LEU A 62 4.80 9.00 -1.19
CA LEU A 62 5.00 8.17 -2.37
C LEU A 62 4.53 6.74 -2.11
N MET A 63 4.01 6.10 -3.18
CA MET A 63 3.65 4.67 -3.17
C MET A 63 4.56 3.86 -4.10
N THR A 64 5.77 4.32 -4.37
CA THR A 64 6.71 3.58 -5.21
C THR A 64 7.06 2.22 -4.60
N GLU A 65 7.47 1.28 -5.44
CA GLU A 65 7.93 -0.05 -5.00
C GLU A 65 8.97 0.05 -3.88
N ALA A 66 9.96 0.93 -4.03
CA ALA A 66 11.02 1.14 -3.05
C ALA A 66 10.47 1.66 -1.72
N GLU A 67 9.51 2.59 -1.75
CA GLU A 67 8.88 3.14 -0.55
C GLU A 67 8.08 2.07 0.19
N ILE A 68 7.21 1.35 -0.52
CA ILE A 68 6.40 0.27 0.06
C ILE A 68 7.30 -0.83 0.64
N LYS A 69 8.28 -1.32 -0.12
CA LYS A 69 9.22 -2.37 0.33
C LYS A 69 10.06 -1.94 1.53
N SER A 70 10.34 -0.63 1.69
CA SER A 70 11.09 -0.12 2.84
C SER A 70 10.33 -0.24 4.16
N LEU A 71 8.99 -0.31 4.11
CA LEU A 71 8.08 -0.40 5.24
C LEU A 71 7.58 -1.83 5.50
N MET A 72 7.82 -2.75 4.57
CA MET A 72 7.27 -4.10 4.60
C MET A 72 8.04 -5.02 5.56
N HIS A 73 7.32 -5.73 6.41
CA HIS A 73 7.85 -6.70 7.38
C HIS A 73 7.21 -8.10 7.25
N THR A 74 6.63 -8.39 6.09
CA THR A 74 5.96 -9.65 5.79
C THR A 74 6.95 -10.74 5.36
N ASP A 75 6.58 -12.02 5.47
CA ASP A 75 7.38 -13.16 5.03
C ASP A 75 7.08 -13.59 3.60
N TRP A 76 5.81 -13.54 3.16
CA TRP A 76 5.39 -13.94 1.82
C TRP A 76 4.48 -12.94 1.12
N VAL A 77 3.63 -12.19 1.85
CA VAL A 77 2.75 -11.17 1.28
C VAL A 77 3.58 -9.98 0.80
N ALA A 78 3.29 -9.48 -0.40
CA ALA A 78 3.93 -8.31 -1.00
C ALA A 78 5.48 -8.37 -1.07
N LYS A 79 6.07 -9.59 -1.22
CA LYS A 79 7.50 -9.71 -1.57
C LYS A 79 7.77 -9.19 -2.98
N GLU A 80 6.84 -9.42 -3.90
CA GLU A 80 6.82 -8.77 -5.21
C GLU A 80 5.80 -7.63 -5.17
N VAL A 81 6.26 -6.41 -5.40
CA VAL A 81 5.46 -5.20 -5.50
C VAL A 81 5.67 -4.60 -6.87
N LEU A 82 4.59 -4.34 -7.59
CA LEU A 82 4.62 -3.62 -8.86
C LEU A 82 3.81 -2.33 -8.71
N TYR A 83 4.48 -1.21 -8.93
CA TYR A 83 3.88 0.12 -8.88
C TYR A 83 3.68 0.70 -10.28
N PHE A 84 2.55 1.38 -10.47
CA PHE A 84 2.19 2.08 -11.70
C PHE A 84 1.70 3.50 -11.39
N ASP A 85 2.21 4.49 -12.09
CA ASP A 85 1.68 5.86 -11.99
C ASP A 85 0.23 5.92 -12.49
N THR A 86 -0.05 5.24 -13.62
CA THR A 86 -1.39 5.12 -14.20
C THR A 86 -1.57 3.73 -14.80
N ILE A 87 -2.74 3.14 -14.58
CA ILE A 87 -3.13 1.85 -15.13
C ILE A 87 -4.66 1.80 -15.34
N ASP A 88 -5.16 0.89 -16.13
CA ASP A 88 -6.61 0.67 -16.30
C ASP A 88 -7.23 0.21 -14.97
N SER A 89 -6.76 -0.94 -14.45
CA SER A 89 -7.21 -1.50 -13.17
C SER A 89 -6.15 -2.40 -12.57
N THR A 90 -5.90 -2.23 -11.27
CA THR A 90 -4.98 -3.09 -10.51
C THR A 90 -5.47 -4.54 -10.46
N ASN A 91 -6.80 -4.80 -10.43
CA ASN A 91 -7.36 -6.15 -10.50
C ASN A 91 -7.06 -6.82 -11.84
N ILE A 92 -7.28 -6.14 -12.95
CA ILE A 92 -6.97 -6.68 -14.29
C ILE A 92 -5.49 -7.02 -14.38
N LYS A 93 -4.63 -6.11 -13.92
CA LYS A 93 -3.19 -6.33 -13.95
C LYS A 93 -2.75 -7.51 -13.09
N ALA A 94 -3.33 -7.65 -11.91
CA ALA A 94 -3.03 -8.77 -11.01
C ALA A 94 -3.46 -10.12 -11.63
N GLN A 95 -4.60 -10.17 -12.33
CA GLN A 95 -5.03 -11.36 -13.07
C GLN A 95 -4.03 -11.72 -14.20
N GLU A 96 -3.61 -10.73 -15.00
CA GLU A 96 -2.60 -10.94 -16.06
C GLU A 96 -1.28 -11.48 -15.48
N LEU A 97 -0.85 -10.98 -14.32
CA LEU A 97 0.38 -11.42 -13.67
C LEU A 97 0.25 -12.85 -13.12
N ALA A 98 -0.92 -13.21 -12.60
CA ALA A 98 -1.20 -14.58 -12.18
C ALA A 98 -1.09 -15.58 -13.34
N GLU A 99 -1.63 -15.22 -14.52
CA GLU A 99 -1.53 -16.02 -15.76
C GLU A 99 -0.09 -16.11 -16.30
N LYS A 100 0.71 -15.06 -16.09
CA LYS A 100 2.15 -15.04 -16.42
C LYS A 100 3.03 -15.79 -15.41
N GLY A 101 2.45 -16.40 -14.40
CA GLY A 101 3.18 -17.23 -13.45
C GLY A 101 3.84 -16.48 -12.28
N TYR A 102 3.48 -15.22 -12.03
CA TYR A 102 3.98 -14.49 -10.87
C TYR A 102 3.65 -15.22 -9.55
N PRO A 103 4.48 -15.07 -8.51
CA PRO A 103 4.30 -15.78 -7.25
C PRO A 103 3.04 -15.32 -6.50
N SER A 104 2.47 -16.23 -5.70
CA SER A 104 1.44 -15.89 -4.72
C SER A 104 1.96 -14.82 -3.76
N GLY A 105 1.13 -13.86 -3.38
CA GLY A 105 1.53 -12.71 -2.56
C GLY A 105 2.01 -11.51 -3.37
N THR A 106 1.95 -11.54 -4.72
CA THR A 106 2.28 -10.37 -5.55
C THR A 106 1.27 -9.24 -5.33
N LEU A 107 1.78 -8.04 -5.05
CA LEU A 107 1.01 -6.82 -4.83
C LEU A 107 1.15 -5.87 -6.02
N VAL A 108 0.03 -5.49 -6.62
CA VAL A 108 -0.06 -4.45 -7.64
C VAL A 108 -0.60 -3.18 -7.01
N VAL A 109 0.09 -2.06 -7.19
CA VAL A 109 -0.30 -0.74 -6.65
C VAL A 109 -0.32 0.28 -7.77
N ALA A 110 -1.29 1.18 -7.75
CA ALA A 110 -1.36 2.30 -8.70
C ALA A 110 -1.69 3.61 -8.00
N ASP A 111 -1.13 4.71 -8.52
CA ASP A 111 -1.50 6.06 -8.07
C ASP A 111 -2.79 6.54 -8.73
N LYS A 112 -3.07 6.08 -9.97
CA LYS A 112 -4.31 6.37 -10.71
C LYS A 112 -4.83 5.11 -11.41
N GLN A 113 -6.16 4.92 -11.40
CA GLN A 113 -6.82 3.97 -12.27
C GLN A 113 -7.76 4.69 -13.25
N GLU A 114 -7.71 4.30 -14.53
CA GLU A 114 -8.59 4.85 -15.57
C GLU A 114 -9.95 4.14 -15.60
N SER A 115 -9.97 2.87 -15.21
CA SER A 115 -11.17 2.01 -15.24
C SER A 115 -11.29 1.20 -13.94
N GLY A 116 -11.15 1.88 -12.79
CA GLY A 116 -11.27 1.26 -11.47
C GLY A 116 -12.62 0.56 -11.30
N LYS A 117 -12.60 -0.68 -10.80
CA LYS A 117 -13.79 -1.54 -10.68
C LYS A 117 -14.30 -1.60 -9.25
N GLY A 118 -15.62 -1.56 -9.11
CA GLY A 118 -16.35 -1.87 -7.89
C GLY A 118 -17.29 -3.07 -8.10
N ARG A 119 -17.96 -3.51 -7.04
CA ARG A 119 -18.90 -4.65 -7.11
C ARG A 119 -20.12 -4.32 -8.01
N ARG A 120 -20.66 -5.37 -8.63
CA ARG A 120 -21.88 -5.31 -9.46
C ARG A 120 -21.77 -4.31 -10.62
N GLY A 121 -20.59 -4.25 -11.26
CA GLY A 121 -20.36 -3.37 -12.41
C GLY A 121 -20.25 -1.88 -12.10
N ARG A 122 -20.19 -1.48 -10.83
CA ARG A 122 -19.94 -0.08 -10.46
C ARG A 122 -18.48 0.29 -10.73
N SER A 123 -18.21 1.56 -11.00
CA SER A 123 -16.87 2.11 -11.08
C SER A 123 -16.34 2.49 -9.70
N TRP A 124 -15.02 2.48 -9.55
CA TRP A 124 -14.29 3.08 -8.44
C TRP A 124 -13.46 4.23 -8.96
N VAL A 125 -13.81 5.46 -8.62
CA VAL A 125 -13.10 6.66 -9.06
C VAL A 125 -11.74 6.72 -8.37
N SER A 126 -10.68 6.81 -9.15
CA SER A 126 -9.31 6.61 -8.68
C SER A 126 -8.35 7.69 -9.20
N PRO A 127 -8.51 8.97 -8.80
CA PRO A 127 -7.63 10.04 -9.24
C PRO A 127 -6.25 9.96 -8.54
N SER A 128 -5.21 10.43 -9.26
CA SER A 128 -3.83 10.48 -8.75
C SER A 128 -3.73 11.28 -7.45
N GLY A 129 -2.85 10.86 -6.56
CA GLY A 129 -2.50 11.58 -5.33
C GLY A 129 -3.51 11.49 -4.19
N THR A 130 -4.67 10.83 -4.38
CA THR A 130 -5.76 10.91 -3.40
C THR A 130 -6.04 9.63 -2.64
N GLY A 131 -5.78 8.47 -3.22
CA GLY A 131 -6.15 7.19 -2.65
C GLY A 131 -5.06 6.15 -2.69
N ILE A 132 -5.38 4.99 -2.15
CA ILE A 132 -4.64 3.76 -2.33
C ILE A 132 -5.48 2.86 -3.24
N PHE A 133 -4.92 2.45 -4.35
CA PHE A 133 -5.51 1.50 -5.28
C PHE A 133 -4.54 0.34 -5.42
N MET A 134 -4.86 -0.77 -4.79
CA MET A 134 -3.97 -1.92 -4.76
C MET A 134 -4.75 -3.23 -4.93
N THR A 135 -4.05 -4.25 -5.41
CA THR A 135 -4.60 -5.59 -5.55
C THR A 135 -3.56 -6.62 -5.13
N LEU A 136 -3.90 -7.43 -4.14
CA LEU A 136 -3.11 -8.59 -3.74
C LEU A 136 -3.56 -9.80 -4.55
N MET A 137 -2.62 -10.44 -5.25
CA MET A 137 -2.84 -11.68 -5.98
C MET A 137 -2.33 -12.87 -5.16
N ILE A 138 -3.18 -13.85 -4.94
CA ILE A 138 -2.86 -15.06 -4.18
C ILE A 138 -3.32 -16.32 -4.91
N LYS A 139 -2.61 -17.42 -4.64
CA LYS A 139 -2.92 -18.77 -5.14
C LYS A 139 -3.12 -19.69 -3.94
N PRO A 140 -4.27 -19.60 -3.25
CA PRO A 140 -4.49 -20.36 -2.03
C PRO A 140 -4.91 -21.78 -2.34
N ASP A 141 -4.49 -22.70 -1.47
CA ASP A 141 -4.98 -24.10 -1.47
C ASP A 141 -6.18 -24.21 -0.52
N ILE A 142 -7.32 -23.67 -0.94
CA ILE A 142 -8.60 -23.73 -0.21
C ILE A 142 -9.74 -24.13 -1.13
N ASN A 143 -10.82 -24.64 -0.53
CA ASN A 143 -12.03 -24.93 -1.29
C ASN A 143 -12.61 -23.62 -1.90
N PRO A 144 -13.02 -23.61 -3.19
CA PRO A 144 -13.61 -22.43 -3.84
C PRO A 144 -14.78 -21.78 -3.08
N ASN A 145 -15.58 -22.58 -2.37
CA ASN A 145 -16.69 -22.09 -1.54
C ASN A 145 -16.23 -21.19 -0.37
N ASN A 146 -14.97 -21.30 0.04
CA ASN A 146 -14.39 -20.50 1.12
C ASN A 146 -13.71 -19.22 0.63
N ALA A 147 -13.61 -18.99 -0.67
CA ALA A 147 -12.91 -17.83 -1.26
C ALA A 147 -13.46 -16.49 -0.75
N SER A 148 -14.76 -16.41 -0.45
CA SER A 148 -15.38 -15.19 0.10
C SER A 148 -14.83 -14.78 1.47
N MET A 149 -14.26 -15.73 2.24
CA MET A 149 -13.62 -15.43 3.53
C MET A 149 -12.41 -14.50 3.37
N LEU A 150 -11.71 -14.56 2.24
CA LEU A 150 -10.58 -13.66 1.96
C LEU A 150 -11.00 -12.18 1.87
N THR A 151 -12.25 -11.91 1.50
CA THR A 151 -12.79 -10.55 1.60
C THR A 151 -12.87 -10.09 3.05
N LEU A 152 -13.24 -10.96 3.98
CA LEU A 152 -13.32 -10.63 5.42
C LEU A 152 -11.94 -10.49 6.05
N VAL A 153 -10.99 -11.35 5.68
CA VAL A 153 -9.58 -11.22 6.09
C VAL A 153 -9.02 -9.88 5.63
N ALA A 154 -9.21 -9.52 4.36
CA ALA A 154 -8.79 -8.22 3.82
C ALA A 154 -9.50 -7.05 4.54
N ALA A 155 -10.79 -7.17 4.83
CA ALA A 155 -11.54 -6.13 5.54
C ALA A 155 -11.00 -5.93 6.96
N LEU A 156 -10.70 -7.01 7.68
CA LEU A 156 -10.11 -6.95 9.01
C LEU A 156 -8.70 -6.32 8.97
N ALA A 157 -7.87 -6.73 8.01
CA ALA A 157 -6.53 -6.19 7.81
C ALA A 157 -6.55 -4.68 7.53
N VAL A 158 -7.41 -4.23 6.60
CA VAL A 158 -7.57 -2.80 6.28
C VAL A 158 -8.08 -2.01 7.48
N ALA A 159 -9.12 -2.51 8.19
CA ALA A 159 -9.66 -1.81 9.35
C ALA A 159 -8.60 -1.64 10.45
N LYS A 160 -7.83 -2.68 10.75
CA LYS A 160 -6.71 -2.63 11.71
C LYS A 160 -5.61 -1.66 11.27
N ALA A 161 -5.22 -1.70 9.99
CA ALA A 161 -4.19 -0.81 9.45
C ALA A 161 -4.63 0.67 9.52
N ILE A 162 -5.86 0.98 9.12
CA ILE A 162 -6.40 2.34 9.23
C ILE A 162 -6.38 2.79 10.70
N THR A 163 -6.92 2.00 11.61
CA THR A 163 -6.95 2.38 13.04
C THR A 163 -5.54 2.56 13.60
N SER A 164 -4.59 1.68 13.28
CA SER A 164 -3.20 1.77 13.73
C SER A 164 -2.50 3.04 13.25
N VAL A 165 -2.68 3.40 11.97
CA VAL A 165 -1.96 4.53 11.35
C VAL A 165 -2.62 5.87 11.65
N THR A 166 -3.94 5.91 11.69
CA THR A 166 -4.69 7.18 11.79
C THR A 166 -5.10 7.53 13.21
N GLY A 167 -5.32 6.53 14.05
CA GLY A 167 -5.97 6.66 15.36
C GLY A 167 -7.50 6.68 15.27
N GLU A 168 -8.08 6.75 14.06
CA GLU A 168 -9.52 6.73 13.86
C GLU A 168 -10.06 5.29 13.92
N GLU A 169 -11.20 5.09 14.58
CA GLU A 169 -11.84 3.78 14.64
C GLU A 169 -12.43 3.38 13.29
N ALA A 170 -11.84 2.38 12.64
CA ALA A 170 -12.32 1.84 11.37
C ALA A 170 -13.12 0.56 11.61
N LEU A 171 -14.36 0.53 11.10
CA LEU A 171 -15.31 -0.56 11.28
C LEU A 171 -15.64 -1.24 9.95
N ILE A 172 -15.88 -2.55 10.00
CA ILE A 172 -16.28 -3.33 8.84
C ILE A 172 -17.79 -3.17 8.62
N LYS A 173 -18.17 -2.59 7.49
CA LYS A 173 -19.55 -2.62 6.99
C LYS A 173 -19.69 -3.78 6.01
N TRP A 174 -20.27 -4.86 6.53
CA TRP A 174 -20.46 -6.07 5.75
C TRP A 174 -21.18 -5.81 4.41
N PRO A 175 -20.81 -6.46 3.30
CA PRO A 175 -19.82 -7.55 3.25
C PRO A 175 -18.40 -7.11 2.87
N ASN A 176 -18.13 -5.87 2.45
CA ASN A 176 -16.89 -5.53 1.75
C ASN A 176 -16.47 -4.06 1.86
N ASP A 177 -17.05 -3.30 2.74
CA ASP A 177 -16.75 -1.88 2.92
C ASP A 177 -16.13 -1.64 4.30
N ILE A 178 -15.25 -0.63 4.40
CA ILE A 178 -14.76 -0.11 5.67
C ILE A 178 -15.30 1.31 5.84
N VAL A 179 -15.76 1.60 7.04
CA VAL A 179 -16.31 2.90 7.42
C VAL A 179 -15.53 3.51 8.59
N VAL A 180 -15.41 4.83 8.57
CA VAL A 180 -14.97 5.66 9.69
C VAL A 180 -16.08 6.66 9.94
N ASN A 181 -16.50 6.86 11.19
CA ASN A 181 -17.63 7.72 11.56
C ASN A 181 -18.92 7.45 10.75
N GLY A 182 -19.17 6.17 10.40
CA GLY A 182 -20.31 5.72 9.62
C GLY A 182 -20.25 5.97 8.11
N LYS A 183 -19.21 6.64 7.59
CA LYS A 183 -19.01 6.91 6.17
C LYS A 183 -17.97 5.99 5.56
N LYS A 184 -18.23 5.53 4.33
CA LYS A 184 -17.36 4.60 3.61
C LYS A 184 -16.03 5.27 3.20
N VAL A 185 -14.92 4.72 3.69
CA VAL A 185 -13.56 5.13 3.32
C VAL A 185 -12.84 4.08 2.47
N CYS A 186 -13.31 2.81 2.49
CA CYS A 186 -12.69 1.75 1.69
C CYS A 186 -13.75 0.80 1.10
N GLY A 187 -13.45 0.28 -0.08
CA GLY A 187 -14.17 -0.82 -0.72
C GLY A 187 -13.23 -1.92 -1.15
N ILE A 188 -13.66 -3.18 -0.97
CA ILE A 188 -12.90 -4.38 -1.33
C ILE A 188 -13.64 -5.14 -2.43
N LEU A 189 -12.91 -5.56 -3.47
CA LEU A 189 -13.42 -6.33 -4.58
C LEU A 189 -12.56 -7.59 -4.75
N THR A 190 -13.10 -8.73 -4.34
CA THR A 190 -12.46 -10.04 -4.53
C THR A 190 -13.00 -10.67 -5.81
N GLU A 191 -12.13 -11.07 -6.72
CA GLU A 191 -12.44 -11.80 -7.95
C GLU A 191 -11.61 -13.09 -7.96
N MET A 192 -12.21 -14.18 -8.42
CA MET A 192 -11.62 -15.51 -8.41
C MET A 192 -11.61 -16.11 -9.82
N ASN A 193 -10.49 -16.69 -10.19
CA ASN A 193 -10.39 -17.61 -11.31
C ASN A 193 -10.27 -19.03 -10.74
N ALA A 194 -11.27 -19.85 -10.96
CA ALA A 194 -11.34 -21.21 -10.42
C ALA A 194 -11.92 -22.18 -11.43
N GLN A 195 -11.58 -23.46 -11.25
CA GLN A 195 -12.27 -24.59 -11.86
C GLN A 195 -13.21 -25.24 -10.82
N PHE A 196 -13.81 -26.36 -11.17
CA PHE A 196 -14.84 -26.98 -10.34
C PHE A 196 -14.37 -27.29 -8.91
N ASP A 197 -13.14 -27.71 -8.75
CA ASP A 197 -12.58 -28.24 -7.48
C ASP A 197 -11.34 -27.50 -6.98
N TYR A 198 -10.77 -26.56 -7.76
CA TYR A 198 -9.59 -25.83 -7.34
C TYR A 198 -9.57 -24.37 -7.83
N ILE A 199 -8.79 -23.54 -7.14
CA ILE A 199 -8.60 -22.14 -7.42
C ILE A 199 -7.28 -21.95 -8.18
N ASN A 200 -7.34 -21.35 -9.37
CA ASN A 200 -6.14 -20.92 -10.09
C ASN A 200 -5.47 -19.72 -9.40
N HIS A 201 -6.25 -18.71 -9.11
CA HIS A 201 -5.84 -17.53 -8.35
C HIS A 201 -7.06 -16.74 -7.86
N ILE A 202 -6.82 -15.93 -6.83
CA ILE A 202 -7.74 -14.92 -6.34
C ILE A 202 -7.02 -13.58 -6.39
N VAL A 203 -7.72 -12.54 -6.81
CA VAL A 203 -7.27 -11.17 -6.72
C VAL A 203 -8.16 -10.41 -5.75
N VAL A 204 -7.55 -9.76 -4.76
CA VAL A 204 -8.22 -8.99 -3.71
C VAL A 204 -7.92 -7.52 -3.95
N GLY A 205 -8.80 -6.83 -4.67
CA GLY A 205 -8.71 -5.40 -4.92
C GLY A 205 -9.16 -4.60 -3.72
N ILE A 206 -8.38 -3.61 -3.33
CA ILE A 206 -8.61 -2.73 -2.18
C ILE A 206 -8.47 -1.28 -2.64
N GLY A 207 -9.56 -0.51 -2.54
CA GLY A 207 -9.56 0.92 -2.79
C GLY A 207 -9.80 1.69 -1.49
N ILE A 208 -8.88 2.57 -1.09
CA ILE A 208 -8.99 3.39 0.13
C ILE A 208 -8.98 4.87 -0.27
N ASN A 209 -9.98 5.61 0.14
CA ASN A 209 -10.01 7.06 0.03
C ASN A 209 -9.15 7.65 1.15
N VAL A 210 -7.99 8.23 0.83
CA VAL A 210 -7.05 8.75 1.82
C VAL A 210 -7.08 10.27 1.87
N HIS A 211 -6.78 10.94 0.77
CA HIS A 211 -6.61 12.39 0.67
C HIS A 211 -7.69 13.08 -0.19
N ASN A 212 -8.79 12.41 -0.51
CA ASN A 212 -9.91 13.05 -1.20
C ASN A 212 -10.46 14.19 -0.33
N GLU A 213 -10.52 15.40 -0.86
CA GLU A 213 -10.98 16.59 -0.14
C GLU A 213 -12.51 16.77 -0.24
N SER A 214 -13.13 16.16 -1.26
CA SER A 214 -14.57 16.22 -1.48
C SER A 214 -15.07 15.02 -2.28
N PHE A 215 -16.35 14.81 -2.25
CA PHE A 215 -17.07 13.79 -3.02
C PHE A 215 -18.26 14.42 -3.74
N PRO A 216 -18.72 13.86 -4.89
CA PRO A 216 -19.95 14.27 -5.54
C PRO A 216 -21.14 14.27 -4.57
N GLU A 217 -22.08 15.21 -4.73
CA GLU A 217 -23.19 15.41 -3.81
C GLU A 217 -24.01 14.12 -3.59
N GLU A 218 -24.18 13.32 -4.64
CA GLU A 218 -24.97 12.08 -4.65
C GLU A 218 -24.38 11.01 -3.71
N ILE A 219 -23.07 11.06 -3.40
CA ILE A 219 -22.40 10.08 -2.54
C ILE A 219 -21.79 10.69 -1.29
N SER A 220 -21.75 12.01 -1.15
CA SER A 220 -21.09 12.74 -0.05
C SER A 220 -21.64 12.38 1.34
N GLN A 221 -22.90 11.94 1.42
CA GLN A 221 -23.50 11.46 2.67
C GLN A 221 -23.04 10.05 3.07
N MET A 222 -22.55 9.26 2.11
CA MET A 222 -22.20 7.85 2.32
C MET A 222 -20.70 7.58 2.21
N ALA A 223 -19.95 8.40 1.46
CA ALA A 223 -18.50 8.26 1.22
C ALA A 223 -17.73 9.36 1.94
N SER A 224 -16.52 9.01 2.37
CA SER A 224 -15.56 9.95 2.96
C SER A 224 -14.13 9.50 2.68
N SER A 225 -13.17 10.24 3.20
CA SER A 225 -11.74 9.93 3.17
C SER A 225 -11.13 10.02 4.56
N LEU A 226 -9.97 9.41 4.73
CA LEU A 226 -9.24 9.50 6.00
C LEU A 226 -8.85 10.95 6.32
N LEU A 227 -8.54 11.76 5.31
CA LEU A 227 -8.27 13.19 5.47
C LEU A 227 -9.46 13.95 6.09
N ILE A 228 -10.67 13.73 5.56
CA ILE A 228 -11.87 14.38 6.04
C ILE A 228 -12.21 13.94 7.47
N GLU A 229 -12.21 12.62 7.70
CA GLU A 229 -12.61 12.05 9.00
C GLU A 229 -11.59 12.35 10.12
N ALA A 230 -10.33 12.55 9.78
CA ALA A 230 -9.27 12.96 10.71
C ALA A 230 -9.04 14.48 10.78
N GLY A 231 -10.03 15.30 10.39
CA GLY A 231 -9.99 16.75 10.52
C GLY A 231 -8.89 17.45 9.70
N GLY A 232 -8.55 16.91 8.53
CA GLY A 232 -7.55 17.47 7.61
C GLY A 232 -6.13 16.94 7.80
N LYS A 233 -5.92 15.95 8.66
CA LYS A 233 -4.62 15.31 8.86
C LYS A 233 -4.26 14.43 7.66
N ARG A 234 -3.05 14.59 7.12
CA ARG A 234 -2.52 13.77 6.04
C ARG A 234 -1.77 12.56 6.58
N PHE A 235 -1.84 11.46 5.82
CA PHE A 235 -1.24 10.18 6.18
C PHE A 235 -0.34 9.67 5.06
N HIS A 236 0.71 8.94 5.39
CA HIS A 236 1.55 8.26 4.40
C HIS A 236 0.85 7.02 3.87
N ARG A 237 0.46 7.05 2.59
CA ARG A 237 -0.26 5.96 1.92
C ARG A 237 0.52 4.65 1.92
N ALA A 238 1.83 4.71 1.69
CA ALA A 238 2.68 3.51 1.74
C ALA A 238 2.70 2.84 3.12
N GLN A 239 2.56 3.59 4.21
CA GLN A 239 2.47 3.02 5.55
C GLN A 239 1.15 2.26 5.75
N ILE A 240 0.03 2.80 5.27
CA ILE A 240 -1.26 2.10 5.32
C ILE A 240 -1.21 0.81 4.49
N ILE A 241 -0.54 0.82 3.33
CA ILE A 241 -0.32 -0.38 2.51
C ILE A 241 0.47 -1.42 3.29
N ALA A 242 1.61 -1.04 3.86
CA ALA A 242 2.49 -1.95 4.59
C ALA A 242 1.79 -2.58 5.81
N GLU A 243 1.10 -1.78 6.61
CA GLU A 243 0.32 -2.27 7.75
C GLU A 243 -0.81 -3.21 7.30
N THR A 244 -1.51 -2.86 6.21
CA THR A 244 -2.57 -3.73 5.65
C THR A 244 -2.00 -5.10 5.25
N MET A 245 -0.86 -5.13 4.58
CA MET A 245 -0.23 -6.38 4.15
C MET A 245 0.27 -7.20 5.34
N SER A 246 0.83 -6.55 6.36
CA SER A 246 1.26 -7.20 7.60
C SER A 246 0.09 -7.85 8.35
N TYR A 247 -1.02 -7.14 8.51
CA TYR A 247 -2.22 -7.72 9.11
C TYR A 247 -2.86 -8.81 8.24
N PHE A 248 -2.84 -8.65 6.91
CA PHE A 248 -3.35 -9.69 6.01
C PHE A 248 -2.55 -11.00 6.12
N GLU A 249 -1.24 -10.92 6.28
CA GLU A 249 -0.39 -12.11 6.48
C GLU A 249 -0.62 -12.78 7.83
N GLN A 250 -0.95 -12.00 8.85
CA GLN A 250 -1.19 -12.47 10.21
C GLN A 250 -2.51 -13.27 10.33
N TYR A 251 -3.54 -12.94 9.56
CA TYR A 251 -4.87 -13.55 9.61
C TYR A 251 -5.07 -14.64 8.55
#